data_769b8cf9863722c004217836af768135
#
_entry.id   769b8cf9863722c004217836af768135
#
_cell.length_a   1.000
_cell.length_b   1.000
_cell.length_c   1.000
_cell.angle_alpha   90.00
_cell.angle_beta   90.00
_cell.angle_gamma   90.00
#
_symmetry.space_group_name_H-M   'P 1'
#
loop_
_entity.id
_entity.type
_entity.pdbx_description
1 polymer ?
#
loop_
_entity_poly.entity_id
_entity_poly.type
_entity_poly.pdbx_seq_one_letter_code
_entity_poly.pdbx_strand_id
1 'polypeptide(L)'
;MKLFKICLYLCVLFVVAATTQAQIGKQFPSEKKIVKDPVTGTMLTFLTSTQSGDSKIYQTHNQWTSDGQWLIFRSNRVKGEAMAVHENTGDMVQVTEGGYTGMLNIARKSMKLYFMRNEKTDTIPVTPADTARRSVQRPVQIIEVDLEKLFADSKAGTLKKADYYQRICGTTPKEMGAGGDMALDGGEEWAYFRVNKQEAIKHLPANTTLEKNFGPRNMGAGPSGIAAMNIKTGKLKYVVSVPFQIGHIQTNPWMPGEIVFCWETGGKSPQRTWTVMSDGTGLRPLYPESEYEWVTHEAVISKDEVAIAIMGHRKISGTNKITEAGTDVGGANPGQDAAWGPSGTREKPTGLAIINLRTREMEIAGQTKSGSGLWHVTGSADGRFVVGDDFARNIYLINRHSKEMLLLSTGHKTTAADHPHPTMSPDGTKIQIQSAMLSADNRSMNICIIPVPEEWLKRNYK
;
A
#
# COMPACT_ATOMS: atom_id res chain seq x y z
N MET A 1 65.12 50.12 4.94
CA MET A 1 63.70 49.95 4.54
C MET A 1 63.50 48.56 3.99
N LYS A 2 62.91 47.68 4.78
CA LYS A 2 62.64 46.28 4.40
C LYS A 2 61.14 46.16 4.07
N LEU A 3 60.85 45.91 2.82
CA LEU A 3 59.47 45.57 2.40
C LEU A 3 59.10 44.17 2.87
N PHE A 4 58.07 44.04 3.70
CA PHE A 4 57.41 42.79 4.05
C PHE A 4 56.45 42.44 2.93
N LYS A 5 56.68 41.29 2.24
CA LYS A 5 55.71 40.66 1.33
C LYS A 5 54.83 39.73 2.15
N ILE A 6 53.56 40.08 2.30
CA ILE A 6 52.53 39.21 2.85
C ILE A 6 51.97 38.36 1.70
N CYS A 7 52.28 37.06 1.68
CA CYS A 7 51.61 36.09 0.81
C CYS A 7 50.27 35.68 1.44
N LEU A 8 49.19 36.14 0.85
CA LEU A 8 47.84 35.72 1.21
C LEU A 8 47.53 34.41 0.49
N TYR A 9 47.53 33.29 1.21
CA TYR A 9 47.04 32.01 0.71
C TYR A 9 45.53 32.00 0.72
N LEU A 10 44.89 32.16 -0.45
CA LEU A 10 43.48 31.94 -0.66
C LEU A 10 43.25 30.44 -0.75
N CYS A 11 42.86 29.80 0.36
CA CYS A 11 42.27 28.47 0.34
C CYS A 11 40.87 28.52 -0.27
N VAL A 12 40.73 28.25 -1.56
CA VAL A 12 39.45 28.05 -2.22
C VAL A 12 38.97 26.66 -1.81
N LEU A 13 38.11 26.61 -0.82
CA LEU A 13 37.32 25.39 -0.50
C LEU A 13 36.34 25.18 -1.65
N PHE A 14 36.68 24.32 -2.59
CA PHE A 14 35.72 23.72 -3.52
C PHE A 14 34.78 22.82 -2.69
N VAL A 15 33.64 23.33 -2.28
CA VAL A 15 32.51 22.50 -1.90
C VAL A 15 32.02 21.85 -3.17
N VAL A 16 32.53 20.66 -3.48
CA VAL A 16 31.94 19.82 -4.49
C VAL A 16 30.59 19.41 -3.92
N ALA A 17 29.53 20.09 -4.34
CA ALA A 17 28.18 19.60 -4.18
C ALA A 17 28.13 18.27 -4.97
N ALA A 18 28.43 17.17 -4.30
CA ALA A 18 28.20 15.84 -4.84
C ALA A 18 26.70 15.73 -5.09
N THR A 19 26.28 15.97 -6.32
CA THR A 19 24.96 15.52 -6.76
C THR A 19 24.95 14.02 -6.49
N THR A 20 24.15 13.60 -5.51
CA THR A 20 24.00 12.18 -5.20
C THR A 20 23.35 11.53 -6.40
N GLN A 21 24.18 11.03 -7.31
CA GLN A 21 23.72 10.30 -8.46
C GLN A 21 23.01 9.03 -7.95
N ALA A 22 21.83 8.77 -8.45
CA ALA A 22 21.12 7.55 -8.13
C ALA A 22 22.01 6.36 -8.50
N GLN A 23 22.28 5.51 -7.55
CA GLN A 23 23.02 4.26 -7.74
C GLN A 23 22.38 3.17 -6.89
N ILE A 24 21.88 2.15 -7.55
CA ILE A 24 21.33 0.98 -6.86
C ILE A 24 22.41 0.37 -5.94
N GLY A 25 22.00 -0.01 -4.74
CA GLY A 25 22.91 -0.53 -3.71
C GLY A 25 23.63 0.52 -2.87
N LYS A 26 23.48 1.83 -3.17
CA LYS A 26 24.07 2.90 -2.33
C LYS A 26 23.53 2.81 -0.91
N GLN A 27 24.45 2.81 0.05
CA GLN A 27 24.13 2.79 1.47
C GLN A 27 23.85 4.18 2.03
N PHE A 28 22.99 4.23 3.04
CA PHE A 28 22.69 5.41 3.84
C PHE A 28 22.77 5.04 5.33
N PRO A 29 23.21 5.96 6.18
CA PRO A 29 23.36 5.68 7.60
C PRO A 29 22.01 5.42 8.26
N SER A 30 22.05 4.67 9.35
CA SER A 30 20.88 4.42 10.20
C SER A 30 20.33 5.71 10.79
N GLU A 31 19.03 5.85 10.73
CA GLU A 31 18.26 6.91 11.38
C GLU A 31 17.38 6.37 12.51
N LYS A 32 17.64 5.13 12.93
CA LYS A 32 16.81 4.40 13.88
C LYS A 32 16.69 5.13 15.21
N LYS A 33 15.45 5.28 15.70
CA LYS A 33 15.12 5.87 16.99
C LYS A 33 14.04 5.05 17.70
N ILE A 34 14.16 4.92 19.01
CA ILE A 34 13.13 4.32 19.84
C ILE A 34 12.44 5.45 20.62
N VAL A 35 11.12 5.51 20.53
CA VAL A 35 10.31 6.55 21.15
C VAL A 35 9.18 5.89 21.94
N LYS A 36 8.96 6.34 23.17
CA LYS A 36 7.82 5.88 23.96
C LYS A 36 6.59 6.70 23.58
N ASP A 37 5.51 6.02 23.24
CA ASP A 37 4.20 6.69 23.04
C ASP A 37 3.76 7.31 24.39
N PRO A 38 3.47 8.63 24.42
CA PRO A 38 3.19 9.33 25.68
C PRO A 38 1.85 8.95 26.29
N VAL A 39 0.93 8.39 25.53
CA VAL A 39 -0.42 8.01 25.99
C VAL A 39 -0.48 6.54 26.35
N THR A 40 -0.02 5.66 25.45
CA THR A 40 -0.14 4.21 25.62
C THR A 40 1.06 3.59 26.34
N GLY A 41 2.19 4.28 26.37
CA GLY A 41 3.44 3.74 26.89
C GLY A 41 4.15 2.76 25.95
N THR A 42 3.59 2.45 24.79
CA THR A 42 4.17 1.54 23.79
C THR A 42 5.50 2.07 23.28
N MET A 43 6.50 1.18 23.16
CA MET A 43 7.80 1.52 22.58
C MET A 43 7.74 1.41 21.08
N LEU A 44 7.86 2.55 20.39
CA LEU A 44 7.81 2.67 18.94
C LEU A 44 9.23 2.68 18.39
N THR A 45 9.52 1.83 17.41
CA THR A 45 10.81 1.82 16.71
C THR A 45 10.67 2.52 15.36
N PHE A 46 11.10 3.77 15.28
CA PHE A 46 11.24 4.49 14.02
C PHE A 46 12.50 4.02 13.31
N LEU A 47 12.36 3.41 12.14
CA LEU A 47 13.48 2.97 11.31
C LEU A 47 14.06 4.13 10.48
N THR A 48 13.24 5.14 10.19
CA THR A 48 13.66 6.41 9.59
C THR A 48 13.18 7.56 10.46
N SER A 49 13.89 8.70 10.47
CA SER A 49 13.56 9.81 11.37
C SER A 49 13.88 11.20 10.82
N THR A 50 14.31 11.30 9.57
CA THR A 50 14.52 12.59 8.90
C THR A 50 13.25 13.06 8.17
N GLN A 51 13.29 14.30 7.65
CA GLN A 51 12.17 14.88 6.89
C GLN A 51 12.21 14.51 5.40
N SER A 52 12.77 13.36 5.04
CA SER A 52 12.86 12.90 3.66
C SER A 52 11.50 12.50 3.05
N GLY A 53 10.45 12.39 3.86
CA GLY A 53 9.12 12.05 3.38
C GLY A 53 9.04 10.58 2.93
N ASP A 54 9.21 9.68 3.88
CA ASP A 54 9.15 8.24 3.63
C ASP A 54 7.70 7.75 3.67
N SER A 55 7.34 6.88 2.74
CA SER A 55 6.05 6.20 2.77
C SER A 55 6.21 4.72 2.51
N LYS A 56 5.50 3.93 3.30
CA LYS A 56 5.50 2.47 3.15
C LYS A 56 4.79 2.03 1.86
N ILE A 57 4.97 0.80 1.46
CA ILE A 57 4.12 0.16 0.44
C ILE A 57 2.70 0.07 1.02
N TYR A 58 1.69 0.16 0.16
CA TYR A 58 0.30 0.14 0.59
C TYR A 58 -0.04 -1.15 1.34
N GLN A 59 -0.92 -1.10 2.34
CA GLN A 59 -1.18 -2.20 3.28
C GLN A 59 -1.66 -3.51 2.63
N THR A 60 -2.13 -3.47 1.39
CA THR A 60 -2.54 -4.68 0.64
C THR A 60 -1.37 -5.53 0.17
N HIS A 61 -0.15 -5.02 0.25
CA HIS A 61 1.07 -5.64 -0.27
C HIS A 61 2.04 -6.01 0.85
N ASN A 62 2.92 -6.97 0.55
CA ASN A 62 3.99 -7.35 1.48
C ASN A 62 4.95 -6.18 1.74
N GLN A 63 5.43 -6.07 2.97
CA GLN A 63 6.31 -4.98 3.43
C GLN A 63 7.73 -5.47 3.69
N TRP A 64 7.90 -6.74 4.07
CA TRP A 64 9.17 -7.35 4.43
C TRP A 64 9.72 -8.20 3.30
N THR A 65 11.04 -8.27 3.21
CA THR A 65 11.72 -9.28 2.39
C THR A 65 11.44 -10.69 2.91
N SER A 66 11.66 -11.70 2.07
CA SER A 66 11.35 -13.10 2.41
C SER A 66 12.15 -13.64 3.59
N ASP A 67 13.33 -13.05 3.90
CA ASP A 67 14.14 -13.36 5.08
C ASP A 67 13.68 -12.60 6.34
N GLY A 68 12.67 -11.71 6.20
CA GLY A 68 12.12 -10.91 7.30
C GLY A 68 13.04 -9.82 7.83
N GLN A 69 14.19 -9.56 7.19
CA GLN A 69 15.19 -8.64 7.74
C GLN A 69 15.05 -7.19 7.24
N TRP A 70 14.50 -6.99 6.05
CA TRP A 70 14.42 -5.69 5.42
C TRP A 70 12.98 -5.27 5.12
N LEU A 71 12.71 -3.98 5.28
CA LEU A 71 11.47 -3.36 4.83
C LEU A 71 11.77 -2.47 3.62
N ILE A 72 10.92 -2.53 2.60
CA ILE A 72 11.05 -1.68 1.41
C ILE A 72 10.01 -0.56 1.48
N PHE A 73 10.44 0.66 1.11
CA PHE A 73 9.60 1.84 1.20
C PHE A 73 9.97 2.88 0.11
N ARG A 74 9.06 3.81 -0.10
CA ARG A 74 9.26 4.97 -0.99
C ARG A 74 9.92 6.09 -0.20
N SER A 75 10.85 6.82 -0.82
CA SER A 75 11.55 7.90 -0.15
C SER A 75 11.96 9.00 -1.15
N ASN A 76 11.98 10.23 -0.67
CA ASN A 76 12.52 11.33 -1.45
C ASN A 76 14.05 11.54 -1.23
N ARG A 77 14.74 10.65 -0.47
CA ARG A 77 16.20 10.67 -0.31
C ARG A 77 16.92 10.57 -1.64
N VAL A 78 16.40 9.71 -2.52
CA VAL A 78 16.81 9.62 -3.92
C VAL A 78 15.55 9.75 -4.76
N LYS A 79 15.44 10.86 -5.48
CA LYS A 79 14.20 11.18 -6.21
C LYS A 79 13.82 10.09 -7.21
N GLY A 80 12.60 9.55 -7.05
CA GLY A 80 12.03 8.53 -7.93
C GLY A 80 12.49 7.10 -7.66
N GLU A 81 13.31 6.88 -6.61
CA GLU A 81 13.83 5.57 -6.28
C GLU A 81 13.25 5.03 -4.96
N ALA A 82 13.26 3.72 -4.81
CA ALA A 82 12.85 3.04 -3.60
C ALA A 82 14.06 2.70 -2.71
N MET A 83 13.80 2.60 -1.43
CA MET A 83 14.76 2.29 -0.38
C MET A 83 14.39 1.01 0.34
N ALA A 84 15.38 0.32 0.88
CA ALA A 84 15.21 -0.70 1.91
C ALA A 84 15.83 -0.21 3.22
N VAL A 85 15.26 -0.63 4.35
CA VAL A 85 15.85 -0.43 5.68
C VAL A 85 15.93 -1.75 6.42
N HIS A 86 17.10 -2.06 6.98
CA HIS A 86 17.29 -3.25 7.79
C HIS A 86 16.65 -3.05 9.17
N GLU A 87 15.72 -3.91 9.54
CA GLU A 87 14.90 -3.72 10.74
C GLU A 87 15.71 -3.62 12.03
N ASN A 88 16.72 -4.48 12.18
CA ASN A 88 17.51 -4.52 13.41
C ASN A 88 18.54 -3.40 13.49
N THR A 89 19.28 -3.10 12.41
CA THR A 89 20.37 -2.11 12.43
C THR A 89 19.93 -0.71 12.05
N GLY A 90 18.86 -0.59 11.24
CA GLY A 90 18.41 0.68 10.67
C GLY A 90 19.23 1.12 9.45
N ASP A 91 20.21 0.33 9.00
CA ASP A 91 20.97 0.62 7.78
C ASP A 91 20.05 0.65 6.57
N MET A 92 20.26 1.63 5.69
CA MET A 92 19.41 1.80 4.52
C MET A 92 20.18 1.60 3.22
N VAL A 93 19.49 1.05 2.21
CA VAL A 93 20.05 0.77 0.88
C VAL A 93 19.06 1.22 -0.19
N GLN A 94 19.53 1.91 -1.23
CA GLN A 94 18.72 2.19 -2.43
C GLN A 94 18.51 0.88 -3.20
N VAL A 95 17.24 0.53 -3.52
CA VAL A 95 16.91 -0.77 -4.14
C VAL A 95 16.38 -0.69 -5.56
N THR A 96 16.25 0.51 -6.12
CA THR A 96 15.88 0.72 -7.52
C THR A 96 16.80 1.76 -8.16
N GLU A 97 16.95 1.68 -9.50
CA GLU A 97 17.62 2.70 -10.31
C GLU A 97 16.91 2.84 -11.65
N GLY A 98 16.71 4.08 -12.08
CA GLY A 98 16.01 4.42 -13.32
C GLY A 98 14.50 4.65 -13.14
N GLY A 99 14.07 4.79 -11.89
CA GLY A 99 12.69 5.10 -11.52
C GLY A 99 11.75 3.90 -11.52
N TYR A 100 10.59 4.10 -10.91
CA TYR A 100 9.47 3.15 -10.94
C TYR A 100 8.15 3.89 -11.01
N THR A 101 7.08 3.18 -11.36
CA THR A 101 5.71 3.69 -11.35
C THR A 101 4.79 2.66 -10.69
N GLY A 102 3.71 3.15 -10.09
CA GLY A 102 2.73 2.29 -9.44
C GLY A 102 3.24 1.63 -8.15
N MET A 103 2.86 0.38 -7.95
CA MET A 103 3.07 -0.36 -6.71
C MET A 103 4.39 -1.13 -6.74
N LEU A 104 5.12 -1.11 -5.61
CA LEU A 104 6.25 -1.98 -5.34
C LEU A 104 5.74 -3.31 -4.79
N ASN A 105 6.29 -4.42 -5.24
CA ASN A 105 5.88 -5.77 -4.85
C ASN A 105 7.08 -6.57 -4.36
N ILE A 106 7.14 -6.83 -3.07
CA ILE A 106 8.16 -7.69 -2.47
C ILE A 106 7.66 -9.13 -2.53
N ALA A 107 8.45 -10.00 -3.12
CA ALA A 107 8.19 -11.42 -3.14
C ALA A 107 8.23 -12.01 -1.71
N ARG A 108 7.31 -12.93 -1.39
CA ARG A 108 7.21 -13.52 -0.04
C ARG A 108 8.13 -14.73 0.14
N LYS A 109 8.49 -15.41 -0.97
CA LYS A 109 9.26 -16.66 -0.97
C LYS A 109 10.70 -16.47 -1.44
N SER A 110 10.94 -15.41 -2.23
CA SER A 110 12.26 -15.13 -2.80
C SER A 110 12.73 -13.73 -2.42
N MET A 111 14.05 -13.51 -2.37
CA MET A 111 14.64 -12.20 -2.13
C MET A 111 14.58 -11.35 -3.40
N LYS A 112 13.34 -11.04 -3.84
CA LYS A 112 13.07 -10.30 -5.08
C LYS A 112 12.12 -9.13 -4.83
N LEU A 113 12.30 -8.06 -5.60
CA LEU A 113 11.40 -6.92 -5.68
C LEU A 113 10.92 -6.78 -7.13
N TYR A 114 9.62 -6.56 -7.32
CA TYR A 114 9.02 -6.33 -8.63
C TYR A 114 8.30 -4.99 -8.67
N PHE A 115 8.42 -4.28 -9.80
CA PHE A 115 7.74 -3.02 -10.02
C PHE A 115 7.56 -2.73 -11.51
N MET A 116 6.70 -1.79 -11.83
CA MET A 116 6.54 -1.27 -13.19
C MET A 116 7.45 -0.07 -13.42
N ARG A 117 7.90 0.09 -14.67
CA ARG A 117 8.66 1.24 -15.16
C ARG A 117 8.19 1.61 -16.56
N ASN A 118 7.95 2.88 -16.81
CA ASN A 118 7.74 3.33 -18.18
C ASN A 118 9.01 3.12 -19.02
N GLU A 119 8.86 2.55 -20.19
CA GLU A 119 9.97 2.40 -21.13
C GLU A 119 10.54 3.77 -21.47
N LYS A 120 11.87 3.91 -21.43
CA LYS A 120 12.56 5.14 -21.86
C LYS A 120 12.46 5.20 -23.38
N THR A 121 11.77 6.20 -23.90
CA THR A 121 11.76 6.51 -25.32
C THR A 121 12.66 7.72 -25.57
N ASP A 122 13.78 7.48 -26.20
CA ASP A 122 14.79 8.54 -26.51
C ASP A 122 14.33 9.53 -27.58
N THR A 123 13.10 9.44 -28.08
CA THR A 123 12.73 10.07 -29.35
C THR A 123 11.49 10.97 -29.35
N ILE A 124 10.85 11.25 -28.23
CA ILE A 124 9.74 12.20 -28.22
C ILE A 124 10.11 13.39 -27.33
N PRO A 125 10.46 14.55 -27.90
CA PRO A 125 10.51 15.79 -27.13
C PRO A 125 9.12 16.07 -26.56
N VAL A 126 8.98 16.01 -25.24
CA VAL A 126 7.73 16.38 -24.54
C VAL A 126 7.62 17.90 -24.65
N THR A 127 6.73 18.38 -25.52
CA THR A 127 6.43 19.81 -25.58
C THR A 127 5.57 20.22 -24.38
N PRO A 128 5.62 21.49 -23.91
CA PRO A 128 4.74 21.98 -22.86
C PRO A 128 3.24 21.80 -23.16
N ALA A 129 2.85 21.70 -24.42
CA ALA A 129 1.50 21.39 -24.85
C ALA A 129 1.09 19.93 -24.60
N ASP A 130 2.05 19.00 -24.52
CA ASP A 130 1.80 17.58 -24.27
C ASP A 130 1.61 17.28 -22.78
N THR A 131 2.11 18.14 -21.90
CA THR A 131 1.86 18.04 -20.45
C THR A 131 0.42 18.40 -20.08
N ALA A 132 -0.28 19.16 -20.90
CA ALA A 132 -1.70 19.50 -20.75
C ALA A 132 -2.63 18.49 -21.45
N ARG A 133 -2.11 17.65 -22.36
CA ARG A 133 -2.85 16.58 -23.03
C ARG A 133 -2.45 15.24 -22.43
N ARG A 134 -3.39 14.62 -21.69
CA ARG A 134 -3.51 13.21 -21.29
C ARG A 134 -2.25 12.39 -21.54
N SER A 135 -1.66 11.89 -20.47
CA SER A 135 -0.50 10.99 -20.45
C SER A 135 -0.36 10.19 -21.75
N VAL A 136 0.70 10.46 -22.50
CA VAL A 136 1.06 9.64 -23.66
C VAL A 136 1.20 8.21 -23.16
N GLN A 137 0.36 7.31 -23.69
CA GLN A 137 0.44 5.90 -23.34
C GLN A 137 1.81 5.38 -23.79
N ARG A 138 2.56 4.84 -22.86
CA ARG A 138 3.90 4.28 -23.09
C ARG A 138 3.88 2.78 -22.82
N PRO A 139 4.73 2.02 -23.48
CA PRO A 139 5.03 0.68 -23.06
C PRO A 139 5.52 0.69 -21.60
N VAL A 140 5.11 -0.29 -20.83
CA VAL A 140 5.50 -0.44 -19.43
C VAL A 140 6.27 -1.74 -19.26
N GLN A 141 7.46 -1.64 -18.69
CA GLN A 141 8.29 -2.77 -18.33
C GLN A 141 7.94 -3.24 -16.93
N ILE A 142 7.92 -4.55 -16.71
CA ILE A 142 7.96 -5.14 -15.37
C ILE A 142 9.41 -5.50 -15.08
N ILE A 143 9.93 -4.95 -13.99
CA ILE A 143 11.32 -5.10 -13.55
C ILE A 143 11.37 -6.00 -12.32
N GLU A 144 12.33 -6.91 -12.32
CA GLU A 144 12.73 -7.71 -11.16
C GLU A 144 14.07 -7.20 -10.63
N VAL A 145 14.19 -7.06 -9.31
CA VAL A 145 15.46 -6.79 -8.62
C VAL A 145 15.88 -8.01 -7.81
N ASP A 146 17.11 -8.43 -7.95
CA ASP A 146 17.75 -9.44 -7.11
C ASP A 146 18.28 -8.78 -5.83
N LEU A 147 17.46 -8.81 -4.78
CA LEU A 147 17.79 -8.17 -3.50
C LEU A 147 18.93 -8.89 -2.76
N GLU A 148 19.03 -10.21 -2.90
CA GLU A 148 20.08 -11.00 -2.24
C GLU A 148 21.46 -10.56 -2.74
N LYS A 149 21.66 -10.56 -4.07
CA LYS A 149 22.90 -10.07 -4.67
C LYS A 149 23.17 -8.60 -4.34
N LEU A 150 22.10 -7.78 -4.41
CA LEU A 150 22.20 -6.35 -4.17
C LEU A 150 22.70 -6.05 -2.76
N PHE A 151 22.10 -6.67 -1.74
CA PHE A 151 22.49 -6.44 -0.36
C PHE A 151 23.88 -7.01 -0.05
N ALA A 152 24.23 -8.16 -0.62
CA ALA A 152 25.57 -8.74 -0.47
C ALA A 152 26.66 -7.82 -1.05
N ASP A 153 26.50 -7.35 -2.29
CA ASP A 153 27.47 -6.48 -2.95
C ASP A 153 27.50 -5.07 -2.32
N SER A 154 26.34 -4.56 -1.87
CA SER A 154 26.27 -3.30 -1.13
C SER A 154 27.06 -3.38 0.17
N LYS A 155 26.89 -4.45 0.95
CA LYS A 155 27.62 -4.68 2.20
C LYS A 155 29.13 -4.85 1.97
N ALA A 156 29.51 -5.51 0.89
CA ALA A 156 30.91 -5.74 0.52
C ALA A 156 31.59 -4.53 -0.13
N GLY A 157 30.84 -3.50 -0.53
CA GLY A 157 31.37 -2.35 -1.28
C GLY A 157 31.78 -2.69 -2.72
N THR A 158 31.20 -3.73 -3.31
CA THR A 158 31.53 -4.28 -4.64
C THR A 158 30.41 -4.07 -5.66
N LEU A 159 29.71 -2.92 -5.55
CA LEU A 159 28.55 -2.61 -6.38
C LEU A 159 28.86 -2.66 -7.88
N LYS A 160 27.94 -3.23 -8.63
CA LYS A 160 27.93 -3.34 -10.09
C LYS A 160 26.92 -2.35 -10.70
N LYS A 161 26.83 -2.31 -12.02
CA LYS A 161 25.80 -1.55 -12.73
C LYS A 161 24.41 -2.11 -12.46
N ALA A 162 23.38 -1.27 -12.63
CA ALA A 162 21.99 -1.60 -12.33
C ALA A 162 21.49 -2.86 -13.05
N ASP A 163 21.90 -3.10 -14.29
CA ASP A 163 21.50 -4.25 -15.09
C ASP A 163 21.99 -5.60 -14.53
N TYR A 164 22.99 -5.59 -13.65
CA TYR A 164 23.42 -6.79 -12.93
C TYR A 164 22.39 -7.23 -11.87
N TYR A 165 21.66 -6.29 -11.30
CA TYR A 165 20.67 -6.51 -10.24
C TYR A 165 19.24 -6.44 -10.74
N GLN A 166 18.99 -5.67 -11.82
CA GLN A 166 17.66 -5.41 -12.37
C GLN A 166 17.49 -6.12 -13.70
N ARG A 167 16.47 -6.98 -13.80
CA ARG A 167 16.10 -7.69 -15.02
C ARG A 167 14.73 -7.21 -15.52
N ILE A 168 14.63 -6.97 -16.82
CA ILE A 168 13.32 -6.75 -17.46
C ILE A 168 12.64 -8.13 -17.63
N CYS A 169 11.51 -8.33 -16.96
CA CYS A 169 10.68 -9.53 -17.10
C CYS A 169 9.97 -9.56 -18.46
N GLY A 170 9.53 -8.40 -18.91
CA GLY A 170 8.86 -8.18 -20.18
C GLY A 170 8.35 -6.74 -20.29
N THR A 171 7.84 -6.41 -21.49
CA THR A 171 7.29 -5.08 -21.79
C THR A 171 5.84 -5.24 -22.31
N THR A 172 4.93 -4.44 -21.76
CA THR A 172 3.54 -4.40 -22.22
C THR A 172 3.42 -3.51 -23.44
N PRO A 173 2.54 -3.84 -24.41
CA PRO A 173 2.21 -2.93 -25.51
C PRO A 173 1.63 -1.61 -24.99
N LYS A 174 1.95 -0.50 -25.64
CA LYS A 174 1.42 0.84 -25.26
C LYS A 174 -0.10 0.90 -25.29
N GLU A 175 -0.73 0.17 -26.22
CA GLU A 175 -2.17 0.11 -26.42
C GLU A 175 -2.89 -0.46 -25.20
N MET A 176 -2.24 -1.35 -24.46
CA MET A 176 -2.77 -1.92 -23.21
C MET A 176 -2.88 -0.86 -22.12
N GLY A 177 -2.03 0.17 -22.16
CA GLY A 177 -2.01 1.26 -21.17
C GLY A 177 -1.89 0.73 -19.75
N ALA A 178 -0.98 -0.22 -19.56
CA ALA A 178 -0.69 -0.80 -18.25
C ALA A 178 -0.26 0.26 -17.26
N GLY A 179 -0.72 0.19 -16.02
CA GLY A 179 -0.33 1.16 -14.99
C GLY A 179 -1.17 1.07 -13.73
N GLY A 180 -0.86 1.93 -12.78
CA GLY A 180 -1.53 1.99 -11.49
C GLY A 180 -1.12 0.85 -10.57
N ASP A 181 -2.11 0.11 -10.10
CA ASP A 181 -1.87 -1.00 -9.19
C ASP A 181 -1.28 -2.21 -9.93
N MET A 182 -0.29 -2.82 -9.29
CA MET A 182 0.26 -4.11 -9.69
C MET A 182 0.36 -5.00 -8.47
N ALA A 183 0.03 -6.27 -8.61
CA ALA A 183 0.16 -7.27 -7.54
C ALA A 183 0.88 -8.52 -8.05
N LEU A 184 1.87 -8.99 -7.28
CA LEU A 184 2.57 -10.24 -7.55
C LEU A 184 1.74 -11.43 -7.09
N ASP A 185 1.66 -12.47 -7.89
CA ASP A 185 0.96 -13.70 -7.55
C ASP A 185 1.58 -14.44 -6.35
N GLY A 186 0.72 -15.13 -5.58
CA GLY A 186 1.19 -15.99 -4.48
C GLY A 186 2.13 -17.12 -4.90
N GLY A 187 2.12 -17.52 -6.19
CA GLY A 187 3.08 -18.43 -6.80
C GLY A 187 4.39 -17.80 -7.24
N GLU A 188 4.48 -16.46 -7.25
CA GLU A 188 5.61 -15.69 -7.79
C GLU A 188 5.92 -16.03 -9.26
N GLU A 189 4.85 -16.20 -10.04
CA GLU A 189 4.94 -16.46 -11.47
C GLU A 189 4.28 -15.40 -12.34
N TRP A 190 3.27 -14.71 -11.81
CA TRP A 190 2.49 -13.74 -12.52
C TRP A 190 2.41 -12.42 -11.78
N ALA A 191 2.54 -11.32 -12.51
CA ALA A 191 2.24 -9.98 -12.04
C ALA A 191 0.95 -9.49 -12.69
N TYR A 192 -0.06 -9.15 -11.90
CA TYR A 192 -1.37 -8.64 -12.34
C TYR A 192 -1.36 -7.12 -12.29
N PHE A 193 -1.92 -6.47 -13.31
CA PHE A 193 -1.95 -5.01 -13.40
C PHE A 193 -3.20 -4.51 -14.13
N ARG A 194 -3.55 -3.27 -13.88
CA ARG A 194 -4.68 -2.62 -14.55
C ARG A 194 -4.33 -2.24 -15.99
N VAL A 195 -5.31 -2.39 -16.89
CA VAL A 195 -5.25 -1.91 -18.27
C VAL A 195 -6.17 -0.69 -18.45
N ASN A 196 -5.96 0.07 -19.53
CA ASN A 196 -6.75 1.25 -19.84
C ASN A 196 -8.18 0.91 -20.31
N LYS A 197 -9.01 1.96 -20.46
CA LYS A 197 -10.40 1.83 -20.89
C LYS A 197 -10.53 1.30 -22.34
N GLN A 198 -9.62 1.69 -23.24
CA GLN A 198 -9.63 1.28 -24.64
C GLN A 198 -9.32 -0.21 -24.81
N GLU A 199 -8.46 -0.74 -23.97
CA GLU A 199 -8.20 -2.18 -23.96
C GLU A 199 -9.36 -2.93 -23.30
N ALA A 200 -9.78 -2.47 -22.13
CA ALA A 200 -10.81 -3.14 -21.34
C ALA A 200 -12.16 -3.30 -22.10
N ILE A 201 -12.57 -2.31 -22.88
CA ILE A 201 -13.86 -2.37 -23.60
C ILE A 201 -13.91 -3.49 -24.64
N LYS A 202 -12.77 -3.88 -25.21
CA LYS A 202 -12.69 -4.96 -26.20
C LYS A 202 -13.07 -6.34 -25.63
N HIS A 203 -13.01 -6.48 -24.33
CA HIS A 203 -13.21 -7.73 -23.61
C HIS A 203 -14.52 -7.77 -22.82
N LEU A 204 -15.32 -6.71 -22.87
CA LEU A 204 -16.66 -6.70 -22.28
C LEU A 204 -17.68 -7.32 -23.23
N PRO A 205 -18.72 -7.99 -22.71
CA PRO A 205 -19.87 -8.39 -23.53
C PRO A 205 -20.48 -7.22 -24.28
N ALA A 206 -20.96 -7.47 -25.49
CA ALA A 206 -21.68 -6.47 -26.25
C ALA A 206 -22.87 -5.93 -25.45
N ASN A 207 -23.12 -4.63 -25.54
CA ASN A 207 -24.21 -3.94 -24.82
C ASN A 207 -24.05 -3.85 -23.29
N THR A 208 -22.85 -4.10 -22.74
CA THR A 208 -22.60 -3.84 -21.33
C THR A 208 -22.81 -2.36 -21.01
N THR A 209 -23.67 -2.07 -20.03
CA THR A 209 -23.85 -0.71 -19.52
C THR A 209 -22.62 -0.33 -18.70
N LEU A 210 -21.95 0.75 -19.09
CA LEU A 210 -20.76 1.24 -18.38
C LEU A 210 -21.18 2.13 -17.23
N GLU A 211 -20.48 1.97 -16.10
CA GLU A 211 -20.64 2.83 -14.96
C GLU A 211 -20.09 4.24 -15.23
N LYS A 212 -20.78 5.24 -14.70
CA LYS A 212 -20.40 6.65 -14.82
C LYS A 212 -19.52 7.07 -13.66
N ASN A 213 -18.98 8.27 -13.74
CA ASN A 213 -18.30 8.90 -12.59
C ASN A 213 -19.26 8.97 -11.41
N PHE A 214 -18.72 8.66 -10.23
CA PHE A 214 -19.46 8.49 -9.03
C PHE A 214 -18.65 8.98 -7.82
N GLY A 215 -19.36 9.48 -6.80
CA GLY A 215 -18.72 9.94 -5.58
C GLY A 215 -17.97 11.28 -5.69
N PRO A 216 -17.35 11.71 -4.61
CA PRO A 216 -16.83 13.07 -4.43
C PRO A 216 -15.62 13.42 -5.32
N ARG A 217 -14.90 12.40 -5.83
CA ARG A 217 -13.70 12.59 -6.67
C ARG A 217 -13.98 12.41 -8.16
N ASN A 218 -15.25 12.29 -8.56
CA ASN A 218 -15.62 11.98 -9.95
C ASN A 218 -14.85 10.76 -10.52
N MET A 219 -14.66 9.75 -9.68
CA MET A 219 -14.05 8.47 -10.03
C MET A 219 -15.13 7.42 -10.26
N GLY A 220 -14.74 6.21 -10.61
CA GLY A 220 -15.63 5.06 -10.71
C GLY A 220 -16.05 4.68 -12.10
N ALA A 221 -15.93 5.59 -13.09
CA ALA A 221 -16.36 5.32 -14.46
C ALA A 221 -15.53 4.22 -15.13
N GLY A 222 -16.25 3.24 -15.69
CA GLY A 222 -15.66 2.17 -16.48
C GLY A 222 -15.43 2.50 -17.97
N PRO A 223 -15.03 1.49 -18.75
CA PRO A 223 -14.59 0.17 -18.27
C PRO A 223 -13.19 0.18 -17.66
N SER A 224 -12.84 -0.88 -16.96
CA SER A 224 -11.48 -1.19 -16.53
C SER A 224 -11.22 -2.69 -16.63
N GLY A 225 -9.96 -3.11 -16.70
CA GLY A 225 -9.62 -4.52 -16.81
C GLY A 225 -8.33 -4.85 -16.08
N ILE A 226 -8.11 -6.14 -15.89
CA ILE A 226 -6.89 -6.73 -15.34
C ILE A 226 -6.25 -7.60 -16.41
N ALA A 227 -4.95 -7.42 -16.62
CA ALA A 227 -4.11 -8.32 -17.37
C ALA A 227 -2.96 -8.82 -16.50
N ALA A 228 -2.25 -9.81 -16.97
CA ALA A 228 -1.12 -10.38 -16.26
C ALA A 228 0.07 -10.62 -17.18
N MET A 229 1.27 -10.52 -16.62
CA MET A 229 2.52 -10.93 -17.25
C MET A 229 3.17 -12.05 -16.46
N ASN A 230 3.56 -13.11 -17.13
CA ASN A 230 4.43 -14.12 -16.53
C ASN A 230 5.83 -13.53 -16.38
N ILE A 231 6.31 -13.41 -15.14
CA ILE A 231 7.57 -12.72 -14.82
C ILE A 231 8.82 -13.47 -15.29
N LYS A 232 8.71 -14.76 -15.63
CA LYS A 232 9.83 -15.56 -16.15
C LYS A 232 9.93 -15.47 -17.67
N THR A 233 8.80 -15.49 -18.37
CA THR A 233 8.74 -15.60 -19.83
C THR A 233 8.34 -14.33 -20.57
N GLY A 234 7.81 -13.32 -19.84
CA GLY A 234 7.23 -12.10 -20.43
C GLY A 234 5.88 -12.32 -21.12
N LYS A 235 5.32 -13.54 -21.09
CA LYS A 235 4.04 -13.85 -21.73
C LYS A 235 2.91 -13.07 -21.07
N LEU A 236 2.09 -12.40 -21.87
CA LEU A 236 0.90 -11.67 -21.45
C LEU A 236 -0.35 -12.55 -21.55
N LYS A 237 -1.28 -12.36 -20.62
CA LYS A 237 -2.66 -12.86 -20.70
C LYS A 237 -3.62 -11.80 -20.20
N TYR A 238 -4.81 -11.77 -20.79
CA TYR A 238 -5.92 -10.98 -20.27
C TYR A 238 -6.68 -11.79 -19.22
N VAL A 239 -7.17 -11.13 -18.15
CA VAL A 239 -7.87 -11.80 -17.04
C VAL A 239 -9.35 -11.47 -17.09
N VAL A 240 -9.70 -10.20 -16.93
CA VAL A 240 -11.11 -9.77 -16.80
C VAL A 240 -11.30 -8.31 -17.17
N SER A 241 -12.50 -7.98 -17.69
CA SER A 241 -13.01 -6.61 -17.76
C SER A 241 -14.25 -6.45 -16.92
N VAL A 242 -14.41 -5.24 -16.36
CA VAL A 242 -15.59 -4.83 -15.60
C VAL A 242 -16.10 -3.47 -16.09
N PRO A 243 -17.40 -3.16 -15.90
CA PRO A 243 -17.99 -1.92 -16.39
C PRO A 243 -17.63 -0.68 -15.55
N PHE A 244 -16.81 -0.82 -14.51
CA PHE A 244 -16.45 0.24 -13.57
C PHE A 244 -14.93 0.39 -13.44
N GLN A 245 -14.47 1.40 -12.71
CA GLN A 245 -13.06 1.64 -12.45
C GLN A 245 -12.51 0.66 -11.40
N ILE A 246 -11.47 -0.11 -11.76
CA ILE A 246 -10.74 -0.97 -10.84
C ILE A 246 -9.69 -0.16 -10.07
N GLY A 247 -9.57 -0.44 -8.77
CA GLY A 247 -8.48 -0.04 -7.88
C GLY A 247 -8.08 -1.16 -6.93
N HIS A 248 -7.00 -0.93 -6.16
CA HIS A 248 -6.52 -1.82 -5.11
C HIS A 248 -6.34 -3.28 -5.54
N ILE A 249 -5.77 -3.52 -6.74
CA ILE A 249 -5.48 -4.89 -7.18
C ILE A 249 -4.52 -5.53 -6.17
N GLN A 250 -4.94 -6.63 -5.59
CA GLN A 250 -4.15 -7.46 -4.68
C GLN A 250 -4.37 -8.94 -4.99
N THR A 251 -3.42 -9.77 -4.63
CA THR A 251 -3.49 -11.22 -4.81
C THR A 251 -3.64 -11.92 -3.46
N ASN A 252 -4.18 -13.13 -3.50
CA ASN A 252 -4.15 -14.00 -2.33
C ASN A 252 -2.78 -14.71 -2.25
N PRO A 253 -1.93 -14.39 -1.26
CA PRO A 253 -0.58 -14.98 -1.16
C PRO A 253 -0.58 -16.49 -0.91
N TRP A 254 -1.67 -17.04 -0.39
CA TRP A 254 -1.83 -18.45 -0.06
C TRP A 254 -2.58 -19.25 -1.11
N MET A 255 -3.28 -18.55 -2.03
CA MET A 255 -4.05 -19.14 -3.12
C MET A 255 -3.62 -18.53 -4.45
N PRO A 256 -2.58 -19.08 -5.12
CA PRO A 256 -2.13 -18.58 -6.41
C PRO A 256 -3.28 -18.46 -7.42
N GLY A 257 -3.32 -17.34 -8.12
CA GLY A 257 -4.37 -17.05 -9.10
C GLY A 257 -5.64 -16.41 -8.56
N GLU A 258 -5.82 -16.29 -7.25
CA GLU A 258 -6.97 -15.56 -6.68
C GLU A 258 -6.63 -14.07 -6.51
N ILE A 259 -7.48 -13.22 -7.08
CA ILE A 259 -7.29 -11.76 -7.15
C ILE A 259 -8.46 -11.10 -6.42
N VAL A 260 -8.16 -10.13 -5.56
CA VAL A 260 -9.14 -9.24 -4.92
C VAL A 260 -8.89 -7.82 -5.40
N PHE A 261 -9.96 -7.08 -5.68
CA PHE A 261 -9.87 -5.71 -6.16
C PHE A 261 -11.12 -4.92 -5.74
N CYS A 262 -11.11 -3.61 -5.95
CA CYS A 262 -12.25 -2.79 -5.62
C CYS A 262 -12.81 -2.02 -6.82
N TRP A 263 -14.08 -1.65 -6.74
CA TRP A 263 -14.65 -0.57 -7.52
C TRP A 263 -14.24 0.77 -6.86
N GLU A 264 -13.25 1.43 -7.45
CA GLU A 264 -12.67 2.64 -6.91
C GLU A 264 -13.46 3.87 -7.34
N THR A 265 -14.11 4.51 -6.37
CA THR A 265 -14.93 5.72 -6.59
C THR A 265 -14.41 6.94 -5.86
N GLY A 266 -13.45 6.76 -4.95
CA GLY A 266 -13.03 7.80 -4.00
C GLY A 266 -14.08 8.13 -2.94
N GLY A 267 -15.15 7.36 -2.86
CA GLY A 267 -16.26 7.47 -1.93
C GLY A 267 -17.02 6.15 -1.83
N LYS A 268 -18.30 6.20 -1.44
CA LYS A 268 -19.12 5.00 -1.37
C LYS A 268 -19.39 4.43 -2.77
N SER A 269 -19.14 3.14 -2.95
CA SER A 269 -19.55 2.36 -4.12
C SER A 269 -20.80 1.55 -3.77
N PRO A 270 -21.68 1.27 -4.72
CA PRO A 270 -22.81 0.34 -4.48
C PRO A 270 -22.35 -1.05 -4.10
N GLN A 271 -21.22 -1.50 -4.68
CA GLN A 271 -20.55 -2.77 -4.40
C GLN A 271 -19.05 -2.56 -4.61
N ARG A 272 -18.30 -2.36 -3.50
CA ARG A 272 -16.88 -2.01 -3.60
C ARG A 272 -15.99 -3.21 -3.88
N THR A 273 -16.15 -4.30 -3.14
CA THR A 273 -15.18 -5.39 -3.07
C THR A 273 -15.53 -6.55 -4.00
N TRP A 274 -14.54 -6.99 -4.78
CA TRP A 274 -14.70 -8.02 -5.82
C TRP A 274 -13.56 -9.03 -5.78
N THR A 275 -13.83 -10.23 -6.29
CA THR A 275 -12.81 -11.27 -6.49
C THR A 275 -12.97 -11.93 -7.86
N VAL A 276 -11.85 -12.45 -8.40
CA VAL A 276 -11.79 -13.18 -9.67
C VAL A 276 -10.58 -14.12 -9.65
N MET A 277 -10.68 -15.23 -10.37
CA MET A 277 -9.54 -16.10 -10.62
C MET A 277 -8.72 -15.62 -11.81
N SER A 278 -7.44 -15.95 -11.85
CA SER A 278 -6.49 -15.53 -12.88
C SER A 278 -6.77 -16.04 -14.30
N ASP A 279 -7.68 -16.98 -14.44
CA ASP A 279 -8.23 -17.46 -15.73
C ASP A 279 -9.50 -16.73 -16.14
N GLY A 280 -9.91 -15.71 -15.38
CA GLY A 280 -11.12 -14.92 -15.63
C GLY A 280 -12.40 -15.52 -15.05
N THR A 281 -12.33 -16.71 -14.48
CA THR A 281 -13.51 -17.35 -13.88
C THR A 281 -13.82 -16.80 -12.48
N GLY A 282 -15.04 -17.05 -11.99
CA GLY A 282 -15.42 -16.71 -10.62
C GLY A 282 -15.47 -15.20 -10.31
N LEU A 283 -15.59 -14.34 -11.32
CA LEU A 283 -15.83 -12.92 -11.09
C LEU A 283 -17.12 -12.72 -10.29
N ARG A 284 -17.00 -12.15 -9.09
CA ARG A 284 -18.14 -11.90 -8.21
C ARG A 284 -17.83 -10.85 -7.16
N PRO A 285 -18.87 -10.23 -6.54
CA PRO A 285 -18.72 -9.53 -5.28
C PRO A 285 -18.03 -10.40 -4.23
N LEU A 286 -17.15 -9.81 -3.44
CA LEU A 286 -16.54 -10.50 -2.29
C LEU A 286 -17.63 -11.00 -1.34
N TYR A 287 -18.57 -10.11 -1.01
CA TYR A 287 -19.84 -10.41 -0.36
C TYR A 287 -20.87 -9.37 -0.83
N PRO A 288 -22.20 -9.62 -0.70
CA PRO A 288 -23.20 -8.61 -1.05
C PRO A 288 -23.18 -7.46 -0.05
N GLU A 289 -22.75 -6.29 -0.50
CA GLU A 289 -22.75 -5.08 0.31
C GLU A 289 -24.17 -4.49 0.31
N SER A 290 -24.69 -4.08 1.48
CA SER A 290 -25.99 -3.42 1.54
C SER A 290 -25.89 -1.93 1.20
N GLU A 291 -27.01 -1.33 0.84
CA GLU A 291 -27.09 0.11 0.54
C GLU A 291 -26.66 0.99 1.73
N TYR A 292 -26.75 0.46 2.95
CA TYR A 292 -26.38 1.15 4.19
C TYR A 292 -24.91 0.93 4.60
N GLU A 293 -24.15 0.17 3.84
CA GLU A 293 -22.74 -0.09 4.12
C GLU A 293 -21.84 0.77 3.24
N TRP A 294 -20.80 1.27 3.83
CA TRP A 294 -19.68 1.83 3.11
C TRP A 294 -18.40 1.06 3.44
N VAL A 295 -17.96 0.24 2.52
CA VAL A 295 -16.65 -0.42 2.58
C VAL A 295 -15.61 0.50 1.98
N THR A 296 -14.53 0.77 2.69
CA THR A 296 -13.55 1.77 2.29
C THR A 296 -12.21 1.18 1.90
N HIS A 297 -11.73 0.19 2.64
CA HIS A 297 -10.44 -0.46 2.41
C HIS A 297 -10.54 -1.95 2.70
N GLU A 298 -9.76 -2.72 1.95
CA GLU A 298 -9.74 -4.16 2.02
C GLU A 298 -8.29 -4.67 1.97
N ALA A 299 -8.00 -5.78 2.67
CA ALA A 299 -6.71 -6.48 2.61
C ALA A 299 -6.91 -7.99 2.79
N VAL A 300 -6.32 -8.80 1.92
CA VAL A 300 -6.25 -10.26 2.10
C VAL A 300 -5.33 -10.57 3.28
N ILE A 301 -5.83 -11.22 4.31
CA ILE A 301 -5.11 -11.46 5.57
C ILE A 301 -4.76 -12.93 5.82
N SER A 302 -5.52 -13.85 5.23
CA SER A 302 -5.25 -15.29 5.28
C SER A 302 -5.70 -15.95 3.97
N LYS A 303 -5.51 -17.26 3.87
CA LYS A 303 -5.95 -18.04 2.70
C LYS A 303 -7.42 -17.82 2.35
N ASP A 304 -8.26 -17.69 3.36
CA ASP A 304 -9.71 -17.66 3.20
C ASP A 304 -10.36 -16.38 3.71
N GLU A 305 -9.57 -15.35 4.05
CA GLU A 305 -10.13 -14.17 4.70
C GLU A 305 -9.59 -12.84 4.17
N VAL A 306 -10.49 -11.87 4.10
CA VAL A 306 -10.21 -10.47 3.78
C VAL A 306 -10.68 -9.59 4.93
N ALA A 307 -9.79 -8.76 5.47
CA ALA A 307 -10.16 -7.69 6.40
C ALA A 307 -10.68 -6.51 5.60
N ILE A 308 -11.77 -5.91 6.05
CA ILE A 308 -12.35 -4.69 5.46
C ILE A 308 -12.59 -3.63 6.53
N ALA A 309 -12.37 -2.38 6.16
CA ALA A 309 -12.87 -1.24 6.93
C ALA A 309 -14.30 -0.96 6.50
N ILE A 310 -15.23 -1.16 7.42
CA ILE A 310 -16.65 -0.96 7.17
C ILE A 310 -17.15 0.26 7.94
N MET A 311 -17.77 1.17 7.22
CA MET A 311 -18.43 2.32 7.78
C MET A 311 -19.85 2.36 7.24
N GLY A 312 -20.80 2.58 8.11
CA GLY A 312 -22.15 2.64 7.65
C GLY A 312 -23.13 2.00 8.60
N HIS A 313 -24.24 1.69 8.08
CA HIS A 313 -25.45 1.49 8.81
C HIS A 313 -26.03 0.13 8.44
N ARG A 314 -25.32 -0.91 8.84
CA ARG A 314 -25.84 -2.27 8.71
C ARG A 314 -26.89 -2.52 9.80
N LYS A 315 -27.98 -3.19 9.43
CA LYS A 315 -28.92 -3.73 10.42
C LYS A 315 -28.17 -4.67 11.37
N ILE A 316 -28.22 -4.36 12.66
CA ILE A 316 -27.61 -5.21 13.67
C ILE A 316 -28.56 -6.40 13.92
N SER A 317 -28.04 -7.61 13.80
CA SER A 317 -28.78 -8.84 14.04
C SER A 317 -29.43 -8.82 15.42
N GLY A 318 -30.72 -9.18 15.49
CA GLY A 318 -31.51 -9.16 16.73
C GLY A 318 -32.11 -7.81 17.11
N THR A 319 -31.94 -6.77 16.29
CA THR A 319 -32.62 -5.49 16.44
C THR A 319 -33.43 -5.17 15.19
N ASN A 320 -34.60 -4.55 15.34
CA ASN A 320 -35.36 -4.01 14.22
C ASN A 320 -34.91 -2.60 13.81
N LYS A 321 -33.84 -2.10 14.42
CA LYS A 321 -33.30 -0.79 14.12
C LYS A 321 -32.48 -0.87 12.84
N ILE A 322 -33.01 -0.30 11.79
CA ILE A 322 -32.24 0.17 10.64
C ILE A 322 -31.81 1.57 11.02
N THR A 323 -30.52 1.80 11.15
CA THR A 323 -30.04 3.17 11.29
C THR A 323 -30.26 3.87 9.96
N GLU A 324 -30.90 5.01 9.98
CA GLU A 324 -31.01 5.87 8.80
C GLU A 324 -29.59 6.31 8.42
N ALA A 325 -29.03 5.66 7.44
CA ALA A 325 -27.86 6.18 6.79
C ALA A 325 -28.26 7.46 6.09
N GLY A 326 -27.53 8.51 6.29
CA GLY A 326 -27.52 9.56 5.30
C GLY A 326 -27.28 8.88 3.96
N THR A 327 -28.24 8.94 3.09
CA THR A 327 -28.20 8.27 1.78
C THR A 327 -27.13 8.85 0.87
N ASP A 328 -26.62 10.02 1.18
CA ASP A 328 -25.55 10.69 0.47
C ASP A 328 -24.28 10.75 1.30
N VAL A 329 -23.49 9.70 1.16
CA VAL A 329 -22.12 9.63 1.69
C VAL A 329 -21.09 10.04 0.65
N GLY A 330 -21.52 10.73 -0.38
CA GLY A 330 -20.66 11.21 -1.44
C GLY A 330 -19.65 12.28 -1.01
N GLY A 331 -19.71 12.69 0.22
CA GLY A 331 -18.91 13.77 0.76
C GLY A 331 -17.61 13.34 1.41
N ALA A 332 -17.38 13.90 2.54
CA ALA A 332 -16.17 13.77 3.31
C ALA A 332 -16.03 12.39 3.95
N ASN A 333 -14.93 12.22 4.59
CA ASN A 333 -14.62 11.13 5.48
C ASN A 333 -15.74 10.95 6.53
N PRO A 334 -16.45 9.81 6.56
CA PRO A 334 -17.61 9.61 7.43
C PRO A 334 -17.31 9.78 8.91
N GLY A 335 -16.11 9.44 9.35
CA GLY A 335 -15.70 9.63 10.74
C GLY A 335 -15.57 11.10 11.15
N GLN A 336 -15.57 12.00 10.20
CA GLN A 336 -15.49 13.45 10.41
C GLN A 336 -16.82 14.17 10.08
N ASP A 337 -17.78 13.47 9.51
CA ASP A 337 -19.07 14.02 9.19
C ASP A 337 -19.99 13.97 10.42
N ALA A 338 -20.39 15.14 10.92
CA ALA A 338 -21.29 15.28 12.08
C ALA A 338 -22.66 14.59 11.87
N ALA A 339 -23.11 14.48 10.62
CA ALA A 339 -24.36 13.80 10.29
C ALA A 339 -24.33 12.30 10.59
N TRP A 340 -23.16 11.70 10.60
CA TRP A 340 -22.99 10.28 10.91
C TRP A 340 -22.99 10.01 12.42
N GLY A 341 -22.74 11.03 13.25
CA GLY A 341 -22.60 10.91 14.70
C GLY A 341 -21.44 9.99 15.11
N PRO A 342 -21.42 9.54 16.36
CA PRO A 342 -20.34 8.68 16.87
C PRO A 342 -20.22 7.38 16.10
N SER A 343 -19.01 7.08 15.62
CA SER A 343 -18.67 5.78 15.02
C SER A 343 -18.60 4.70 16.08
N GLY A 344 -18.74 3.44 15.66
CA GLY A 344 -18.56 2.29 16.53
C GLY A 344 -19.69 2.05 17.51
N THR A 345 -20.83 2.71 17.37
CA THR A 345 -22.03 2.38 18.11
C THR A 345 -22.75 1.17 17.50
N ARG A 346 -23.69 0.59 18.23
CA ARG A 346 -24.51 -0.51 17.69
C ARG A 346 -25.42 -0.06 16.56
N GLU A 347 -25.82 1.19 16.58
CA GLU A 347 -26.67 1.83 15.57
C GLU A 347 -25.88 2.20 14.31
N LYS A 348 -24.56 2.41 14.44
CA LYS A 348 -23.65 2.78 13.36
C LYS A 348 -22.41 1.90 13.40
N PRO A 349 -22.47 0.68 12.86
CA PRO A 349 -21.39 -0.31 12.98
C PRO A 349 -20.21 0.05 12.08
N THR A 350 -19.44 1.06 12.47
CA THR A 350 -18.16 1.38 11.85
C THR A 350 -17.06 0.63 12.57
N GLY A 351 -16.20 -0.03 11.81
CA GLY A 351 -15.16 -0.84 12.43
C GLY A 351 -14.34 -1.62 11.43
N LEU A 352 -13.75 -2.69 11.92
CA LEU A 352 -13.05 -3.69 11.14
C LEU A 352 -13.91 -4.94 11.06
N ALA A 353 -14.19 -5.39 9.85
CA ALA A 353 -14.88 -6.65 9.60
C ALA A 353 -13.98 -7.62 8.84
N ILE A 354 -14.31 -8.90 8.89
CA ILE A 354 -13.62 -9.97 8.19
C ILE A 354 -14.63 -10.69 7.33
N ILE A 355 -14.29 -10.86 6.06
CA ILE A 355 -15.09 -11.61 5.09
C ILE A 355 -14.40 -12.92 4.79
N ASN A 356 -15.13 -14.03 4.92
CA ASN A 356 -14.66 -15.31 4.45
C ASN A 356 -14.83 -15.41 2.92
N LEU A 357 -13.73 -15.62 2.20
CA LEU A 357 -13.70 -15.73 0.73
C LEU A 357 -14.52 -16.92 0.21
N ARG A 358 -14.71 -17.97 1.01
CA ARG A 358 -15.40 -19.20 0.59
C ARG A 358 -16.89 -19.14 0.90
N THR A 359 -17.25 -18.81 2.14
CA THR A 359 -18.65 -18.74 2.57
C THR A 359 -19.32 -17.40 2.28
N ARG A 360 -18.53 -16.33 2.10
CA ARG A 360 -18.98 -14.94 1.92
C ARG A 360 -19.64 -14.36 3.18
N GLU A 361 -19.49 -15.01 4.29
CA GLU A 361 -19.97 -14.51 5.58
C GLU A 361 -19.06 -13.38 6.08
N MET A 362 -19.67 -12.42 6.75
CA MET A 362 -18.99 -11.29 7.35
C MET A 362 -19.12 -11.31 8.87
N GLU A 363 -18.00 -11.09 9.54
CA GLU A 363 -17.93 -10.92 10.99
C GLU A 363 -17.32 -9.56 11.33
N ILE A 364 -17.96 -8.81 12.25
CA ILE A 364 -17.37 -7.60 12.82
C ILE A 364 -16.36 -8.02 13.89
N ALA A 365 -15.09 -7.74 13.65
CA ALA A 365 -14.00 -8.07 14.58
C ALA A 365 -13.88 -7.04 15.70
N GLY A 366 -14.11 -5.75 15.41
CA GLY A 366 -14.08 -4.70 16.41
C GLY A 366 -14.62 -3.38 15.90
N GLN A 367 -15.06 -2.54 16.81
CA GLN A 367 -15.59 -1.21 16.54
C GLN A 367 -15.01 -0.22 17.53
N THR A 368 -14.60 0.97 17.07
CA THR A 368 -14.15 2.05 17.96
C THR A 368 -15.29 2.54 18.82
N LYS A 369 -15.01 2.82 20.09
CA LYS A 369 -16.01 3.42 21.03
C LYS A 369 -16.12 4.93 20.89
N SER A 370 -15.18 5.55 20.20
CA SER A 370 -15.17 6.99 19.91
C SER A 370 -15.88 7.31 18.59
N GLY A 371 -16.08 8.57 18.28
CA GLY A 371 -16.58 9.04 16.99
C GLY A 371 -15.64 8.83 15.82
N SER A 372 -14.49 8.18 16.03
CA SER A 372 -13.48 7.91 15.01
C SER A 372 -13.60 6.46 14.55
N GLY A 373 -14.07 6.20 13.33
CA GLY A 373 -14.11 4.86 12.74
C GLY A 373 -12.74 4.36 12.31
N LEU A 374 -12.63 3.08 11.96
CA LEU A 374 -11.41 2.50 11.37
C LEU A 374 -11.37 2.75 9.87
N TRP A 375 -10.16 3.05 9.33
CA TRP A 375 -9.98 3.45 7.93
C TRP A 375 -9.17 2.45 7.12
N HIS A 376 -7.90 2.20 7.48
CA HIS A 376 -7.06 1.17 6.85
C HIS A 376 -6.93 -0.01 7.81
N VAL A 377 -7.02 -1.20 7.25
CA VAL A 377 -7.09 -2.42 8.06
C VAL A 377 -6.23 -3.52 7.47
N THR A 378 -5.65 -4.35 8.35
CA THR A 378 -5.00 -5.62 8.01
C THR A 378 -5.16 -6.63 9.15
N GLY A 379 -4.54 -7.81 9.00
CA GLY A 379 -4.57 -8.84 10.04
C GLY A 379 -3.35 -9.74 10.01
N SER A 380 -3.16 -10.50 11.08
CA SER A 380 -2.15 -11.54 11.15
C SER A 380 -2.60 -12.80 10.40
N ALA A 381 -1.68 -13.41 9.65
CA ALA A 381 -1.96 -14.60 8.85
C ALA A 381 -2.40 -15.82 9.66
N ASP A 382 -2.04 -15.86 10.94
CA ASP A 382 -2.41 -16.90 11.89
C ASP A 382 -3.82 -16.73 12.49
N GLY A 383 -4.53 -15.66 12.12
CA GLY A 383 -5.90 -15.42 12.53
C GLY A 383 -6.07 -14.88 13.96
N ARG A 384 -4.99 -14.56 14.69
CA ARG A 384 -5.09 -14.07 16.07
C ARG A 384 -5.51 -12.62 16.19
N PHE A 385 -4.97 -11.76 15.32
CA PHE A 385 -5.11 -10.31 15.43
C PHE A 385 -5.56 -9.67 14.13
N VAL A 386 -6.24 -8.55 14.28
CA VAL A 386 -6.43 -7.56 13.21
C VAL A 386 -6.07 -6.18 13.75
N VAL A 387 -5.65 -5.31 12.86
CA VAL A 387 -5.18 -3.98 13.19
C VAL A 387 -5.80 -2.96 12.25
N GLY A 388 -6.11 -1.78 12.77
CA GLY A 388 -6.61 -0.66 11.98
C GLY A 388 -6.17 0.69 12.53
N ASP A 389 -6.12 1.69 11.65
CA ASP A 389 -5.99 3.09 12.05
C ASP A 389 -7.36 3.77 12.05
N ASP A 390 -7.56 4.70 12.96
CA ASP A 390 -8.76 5.54 12.99
C ASP A 390 -8.52 6.89 12.27
N PHE A 391 -9.55 7.72 12.19
CA PHE A 391 -9.46 9.02 11.55
C PHE A 391 -8.62 10.03 12.33
N ALA A 392 -8.43 9.82 13.63
CA ALA A 392 -7.46 10.55 14.44
C ALA A 392 -6.04 9.99 14.29
N ARG A 393 -5.87 8.94 13.45
CA ARG A 393 -4.61 8.24 13.15
C ARG A 393 -4.03 7.48 14.33
N ASN A 394 -4.88 7.10 15.27
CA ASN A 394 -4.53 6.16 16.32
C ASN A 394 -4.52 4.72 15.78
N ILE A 395 -3.67 3.88 16.33
CA ILE A 395 -3.55 2.48 15.93
C ILE A 395 -4.23 1.61 16.98
N TYR A 396 -5.14 0.77 16.52
CA TYR A 396 -5.85 -0.20 17.35
C TYR A 396 -5.51 -1.62 16.93
N LEU A 397 -5.13 -2.42 17.92
CA LEU A 397 -4.97 -3.86 17.79
C LEU A 397 -6.23 -4.55 18.36
N ILE A 398 -6.76 -5.51 17.64
CA ILE A 398 -7.98 -6.24 18.01
C ILE A 398 -7.64 -7.72 18.09
N ASN A 399 -7.97 -8.33 19.24
CA ASN A 399 -7.95 -9.77 19.40
C ASN A 399 -9.21 -10.37 18.77
N ARG A 400 -9.06 -11.22 17.77
CA ARG A 400 -10.20 -11.79 17.04
C ARG A 400 -11.06 -12.72 17.89
N HIS A 401 -10.48 -13.42 18.85
CA HIS A 401 -11.19 -14.39 19.70
C HIS A 401 -11.97 -13.71 20.83
N SER A 402 -11.31 -12.85 21.59
CA SER A 402 -11.93 -12.14 22.72
C SER A 402 -12.72 -10.90 22.31
N LYS A 403 -12.53 -10.39 21.08
CA LYS A 403 -13.03 -9.08 20.60
C LYS A 403 -12.50 -7.89 21.41
N GLU A 404 -11.47 -8.12 22.22
CA GLU A 404 -10.79 -7.07 22.96
C GLU A 404 -10.04 -6.16 22.00
N MET A 405 -10.17 -4.86 22.24
CA MET A 405 -9.59 -3.82 21.41
C MET A 405 -8.63 -2.97 22.24
N LEU A 406 -7.39 -2.87 21.84
CA LEU A 406 -6.33 -2.13 22.49
C LEU A 406 -5.96 -0.91 21.66
N LEU A 407 -5.98 0.28 22.27
CA LEU A 407 -5.32 1.46 21.71
C LEU A 407 -3.80 1.25 21.83
N LEU A 408 -3.15 0.99 20.73
CA LEU A 408 -1.75 0.56 20.72
C LEU A 408 -0.78 1.74 20.57
N SER A 409 -1.15 2.74 19.77
CA SER A 409 -0.30 3.91 19.53
C SER A 409 -1.12 5.13 19.10
N THR A 410 -0.62 6.33 19.39
CA THR A 410 -1.23 7.62 19.14
C THR A 410 -0.24 8.63 18.54
N GLY A 411 -0.65 9.88 18.34
CA GLY A 411 0.25 10.98 18.02
C GLY A 411 0.82 11.00 16.61
N HIS A 412 0.25 10.24 15.67
CA HIS A 412 0.75 10.13 14.29
C HIS A 412 0.40 11.34 13.41
N LYS A 413 -0.17 12.38 13.98
CA LYS A 413 -0.55 13.68 13.41
C LYS A 413 -1.53 13.60 12.24
N THR A 414 -2.69 14.18 12.40
CA THR A 414 -3.74 14.26 11.36
C THR A 414 -3.33 15.11 10.16
N THR A 415 -2.32 15.97 10.31
CA THR A 415 -1.73 16.79 9.25
C THR A 415 -0.69 16.06 8.39
N ALA A 416 -0.30 14.83 8.75
CA ALA A 416 0.63 14.02 7.96
C ALA A 416 0.17 13.90 6.50
N ALA A 417 1.11 13.66 5.59
CA ALA A 417 0.81 13.58 4.16
C ALA A 417 -0.20 12.49 3.81
N ASP A 418 -0.26 11.43 4.61
CA ASP A 418 -1.17 10.30 4.45
C ASP A 418 -1.45 9.63 5.80
N HIS A 419 -2.35 8.65 5.82
CA HIS A 419 -2.67 7.82 6.95
C HIS A 419 -1.56 6.83 7.34
N PRO A 420 -1.58 6.25 8.57
CA PRO A 420 -0.57 5.28 9.01
C PRO A 420 -0.51 3.97 8.22
N HIS A 421 -1.62 3.51 7.65
CA HIS A 421 -1.71 2.25 6.87
C HIS A 421 -1.11 1.04 7.61
N PRO A 422 -1.61 0.66 8.79
CA PRO A 422 -1.00 -0.42 9.57
C PRO A 422 -0.97 -1.74 8.81
N THR A 423 0.16 -2.44 8.88
CA THR A 423 0.34 -3.75 8.25
C THR A 423 1.04 -4.70 9.21
N MET A 424 0.43 -5.86 9.46
CA MET A 424 1.01 -6.90 10.31
C MET A 424 2.24 -7.52 9.66
N SER A 425 3.26 -7.83 10.46
CA SER A 425 4.39 -8.64 10.01
C SER A 425 3.96 -10.07 9.68
N PRO A 426 4.72 -10.78 8.81
CA PRO A 426 4.37 -12.16 8.45
C PRO A 426 4.23 -13.13 9.63
N ASP A 427 4.98 -12.89 10.71
CA ASP A 427 4.94 -13.66 11.94
C ASP A 427 3.87 -13.20 12.96
N GLY A 428 3.15 -12.12 12.64
CA GLY A 428 2.09 -11.57 13.49
C GLY A 428 2.58 -10.93 14.80
N THR A 429 3.89 -10.63 14.93
CA THR A 429 4.47 -10.12 16.19
C THR A 429 4.60 -8.61 16.25
N LYS A 430 4.45 -7.92 15.11
CA LYS A 430 4.64 -6.47 15.00
C LYS A 430 3.81 -5.87 13.87
N ILE A 431 3.70 -4.55 13.90
CA ILE A 431 2.93 -3.77 12.94
C ILE A 431 3.85 -2.70 12.37
N GLN A 432 3.93 -2.62 11.04
CA GLN A 432 4.54 -1.49 10.35
C GLN A 432 3.50 -0.41 10.08
N ILE A 433 3.89 0.84 10.33
CA ILE A 433 3.14 2.04 9.95
C ILE A 433 4.04 3.07 9.29
N GLN A 434 3.44 4.08 8.69
CA GLN A 434 4.08 5.36 8.38
C GLN A 434 3.53 6.44 9.32
N SER A 435 4.38 7.36 9.79
CA SER A 435 3.98 8.32 10.81
C SER A 435 4.74 9.65 10.72
N ALA A 436 4.05 10.75 10.88
CA ALA A 436 4.64 12.08 11.01
C ALA A 436 4.93 12.48 12.47
N MET A 437 4.88 11.54 13.43
CA MET A 437 5.09 11.83 14.86
C MET A 437 6.38 12.59 15.12
N LEU A 438 7.48 12.20 14.46
CA LEU A 438 8.80 12.82 14.64
C LEU A 438 9.04 14.04 13.75
N SER A 439 8.15 14.33 12.82
CA SER A 439 8.35 15.35 11.81
C SER A 439 8.14 16.77 12.37
N ALA A 440 9.09 17.66 12.16
CA ALA A 440 9.00 19.06 12.55
C ALA A 440 8.02 19.84 11.65
N ASP A 441 7.85 19.43 10.39
CA ASP A 441 6.87 20.03 9.46
C ASP A 441 5.44 19.52 9.65
N ASN A 442 5.22 18.60 10.60
CA ASN A 442 3.95 17.92 10.90
C ASN A 442 3.34 17.16 9.70
N ARG A 443 4.11 16.92 8.64
CA ARG A 443 3.63 16.35 7.38
C ARG A 443 4.47 15.18 6.87
N SER A 444 5.79 15.31 6.87
CA SER A 444 6.71 14.28 6.37
C SER A 444 6.63 13.03 7.24
N MET A 445 6.48 11.88 6.61
CA MET A 445 6.30 10.61 7.32
C MET A 445 7.62 9.84 7.42
N ASN A 446 7.67 8.96 8.38
CA ASN A 446 8.77 8.05 8.69
C ASN A 446 8.23 6.62 8.82
N ILE A 447 9.07 5.63 8.56
CA ILE A 447 8.76 4.22 8.73
C ILE A 447 8.90 3.85 10.21
N CYS A 448 7.85 3.27 10.77
CA CYS A 448 7.79 2.92 12.20
C CYS A 448 7.27 1.51 12.40
N ILE A 449 7.85 0.80 13.36
CA ILE A 449 7.44 -0.52 13.82
C ILE A 449 6.87 -0.41 15.23
N ILE A 450 5.72 -1.03 15.45
CA ILE A 450 5.02 -1.13 16.72
C ILE A 450 4.98 -2.60 17.11
N PRO A 451 5.49 -3.01 18.28
CA PRO A 451 5.41 -4.40 18.71
C PRO A 451 3.96 -4.75 19.13
N VAL A 452 3.53 -5.97 18.85
CA VAL A 452 2.37 -6.55 19.54
C VAL A 452 2.77 -6.81 20.99
N PRO A 453 1.94 -6.42 21.99
CA PRO A 453 2.26 -6.64 23.39
C PRO A 453 2.54 -8.10 23.72
N GLU A 454 3.58 -8.36 24.50
CA GLU A 454 4.05 -9.71 24.81
C GLU A 454 2.96 -10.55 25.51
N GLU A 455 2.19 -9.93 26.38
CA GLU A 455 1.07 -10.56 27.08
C GLU A 455 -0.05 -10.99 26.11
N TRP A 456 -0.21 -10.30 24.97
CA TRP A 456 -1.14 -10.70 23.91
C TRP A 456 -0.59 -11.87 23.09
N LEU A 457 0.71 -11.87 22.79
CA LEU A 457 1.37 -12.96 22.07
C LEU A 457 1.36 -14.28 22.85
N LYS A 458 1.40 -14.21 24.20
CA LYS A 458 1.42 -15.36 25.10
C LYS A 458 0.02 -15.94 25.40
N ARG A 459 -1.05 -15.25 25.03
CA ARG A 459 -2.41 -15.74 25.27
C ARG A 459 -2.67 -17.06 24.52
N ASN A 460 -3.31 -17.98 25.22
CA ASN A 460 -3.75 -19.20 24.58
C ASN A 460 -5.09 -18.97 23.85
N TYR A 461 -5.12 -19.20 22.55
CA TYR A 461 -6.28 -19.01 21.66
C TYR A 461 -6.90 -20.36 21.25
N LYS A 462 -6.67 -21.42 22.03
CA LYS A 462 -7.28 -22.74 21.79
C LYS A 462 -8.72 -22.77 22.27
#